data_68770a6c74ac737bfbe3621308c93c98
#
_entry.id   68770a6c74ac737bfbe3621308c93c98
#
_cell.length_a   1.000
_cell.length_b   1.000
_cell.length_c   1.000
_cell.angle_alpha   90.00
_cell.angle_beta   90.00
_cell.angle_gamma   90.00
#
_symmetry.space_group_name_H-M   'P 1'
#
loop_
_entity.id
_entity.type
_entity.pdbx_description
1 polymer ?
#
loop_
_entity_poly.entity_id
_entity_poly.type
_entity_poly.pdbx_seq_one_letter_code
_entity_poly.pdbx_strand_id
1 'polypeptide(L)'
;VEVALERGWDVTLLNRGRSAAPPDGCTQVTADIRDPDQARAALGNREFDAVVDWVSFVPEHIETGIDLFRDRAGQWVFISTASAYEKPPQKLPITEETPLVNPFWAYSRAKIACEERLEQEMDRGFPATIVRPSHTYGRNKFPFNGGYTYLDRIRKGKPIVLPGDGTSVWTMTHARDFAVGLLGLLGNESALGEAFHITGDELLTWNGIFETLGQHLGRAPEIRHLPSSAVVLADEELGAGFWGDKAHSLVFDNSKIRRFVPEFDAAITFAAGSKDIVDWYDEDPSRCEVEPDSDALQDRLAGIHERLLGLAAE
;
A
#
# COMPACT_ATOMS: atom_id res chain seq x y z
N VAL A 1 5.88 5.34 -12.08
CA VAL A 1 6.90 5.43 -13.14
C VAL A 1 6.26 5.80 -14.47
N GLU A 2 5.34 4.99 -15.02
CA GLU A 2 4.71 5.22 -16.34
C GLU A 2 4.16 6.65 -16.47
N VAL A 3 3.36 7.12 -15.51
CA VAL A 3 2.77 8.49 -15.53
C VAL A 3 3.85 9.58 -15.51
N ALA A 4 5.00 9.34 -14.84
CA ALA A 4 6.12 10.29 -14.85
C ALA A 4 6.78 10.36 -16.23
N LEU A 5 6.98 9.20 -16.88
CA LEU A 5 7.50 9.13 -18.24
C LEU A 5 6.53 9.74 -19.27
N GLU A 6 5.22 9.51 -19.12
CA GLU A 6 4.17 10.15 -19.94
C GLU A 6 4.21 11.69 -19.81
N ARG A 7 4.63 12.22 -18.65
CA ARG A 7 4.84 13.66 -18.42
C ARG A 7 6.20 14.17 -18.92
N GLY A 8 7.04 13.30 -19.50
CA GLY A 8 8.36 13.65 -20.02
C GLY A 8 9.44 13.83 -18.96
N TRP A 9 9.30 13.21 -17.80
CA TRP A 9 10.28 13.30 -16.72
C TRP A 9 11.42 12.31 -16.91
N ASP A 10 12.62 12.72 -16.52
CA ASP A 10 13.77 11.80 -16.41
C ASP A 10 13.63 10.97 -15.14
N VAL A 11 13.44 9.66 -15.29
CA VAL A 11 13.23 8.75 -14.17
C VAL A 11 14.44 7.85 -13.96
N THR A 12 15.06 7.94 -12.79
CA THR A 12 16.11 7.03 -12.34
C THR A 12 15.57 6.05 -11.31
N LEU A 13 15.77 4.75 -11.54
CA LEU A 13 15.37 3.69 -10.63
C LEU A 13 16.61 3.10 -9.94
N LEU A 14 16.70 3.30 -8.62
CA LEU A 14 17.69 2.63 -7.78
C LEU A 14 17.08 1.35 -7.22
N ASN A 15 17.58 0.19 -7.64
CA ASN A 15 17.14 -1.11 -7.15
C ASN A 15 18.23 -2.19 -7.34
N ARG A 16 17.97 -3.39 -6.81
CA ARG A 16 18.91 -4.51 -6.87
C ARG A 16 18.96 -5.24 -8.22
N GLY A 17 18.17 -4.84 -9.20
CA GLY A 17 18.11 -5.48 -10.53
C GLY A 17 17.56 -6.91 -10.52
N ARG A 18 16.81 -7.32 -9.49
CA ARG A 18 16.30 -8.69 -9.32
C ARG A 18 14.84 -8.86 -9.77
N SER A 19 14.15 -7.78 -9.97
CA SER A 19 12.76 -7.74 -10.46
C SER A 19 12.75 -7.66 -11.99
N ALA A 20 11.55 -7.56 -12.57
CA ALA A 20 11.38 -7.35 -14.01
C ALA A 20 12.21 -6.14 -14.51
N ALA A 21 12.52 -6.15 -15.80
CA ALA A 21 13.21 -5.03 -16.45
C ALA A 21 12.45 -3.71 -16.16
N PRO A 22 13.19 -2.60 -15.98
CA PRO A 22 12.54 -1.31 -15.82
C PRO A 22 11.76 -0.95 -17.09
N PRO A 23 10.70 -0.14 -16.97
CA PRO A 23 10.02 0.42 -18.13
C PRO A 23 11.00 1.15 -19.07
N ASP A 24 10.74 1.09 -20.38
CA ASP A 24 11.53 1.82 -21.36
C ASP A 24 11.53 3.33 -21.04
N GLY A 25 12.68 3.97 -21.18
CA GLY A 25 12.85 5.39 -20.86
C GLY A 25 13.35 5.68 -19.46
N CYS A 26 13.50 4.67 -18.59
CA CYS A 26 14.11 4.84 -17.27
C CYS A 26 15.63 4.63 -17.31
N THR A 27 16.35 5.40 -16.51
CA THR A 27 17.74 5.10 -16.15
C THR A 27 17.75 4.12 -14.97
N GLN A 28 18.41 2.98 -15.10
CA GLN A 28 18.58 2.05 -13.99
C GLN A 28 19.94 2.22 -13.32
N VAL A 29 19.95 2.36 -12.01
CA VAL A 29 21.11 2.29 -11.13
C VAL A 29 20.99 1.03 -10.28
N THR A 30 21.87 0.06 -10.47
CA THR A 30 21.81 -1.22 -9.75
C THR A 30 22.66 -1.15 -8.48
N ALA A 31 22.01 -1.12 -7.33
CA ALA A 31 22.65 -1.22 -6.02
C ALA A 31 21.64 -1.68 -4.97
N ASP A 32 22.14 -2.19 -3.86
CA ASP A 32 21.32 -2.40 -2.65
C ASP A 32 21.37 -1.13 -1.79
N ILE A 33 20.25 -0.46 -1.61
CA ILE A 33 20.17 0.75 -0.76
C ILE A 33 20.46 0.42 0.72
N ARG A 34 20.41 -0.87 1.11
CA ARG A 34 20.79 -1.34 2.45
C ARG A 34 22.30 -1.43 2.64
N ASP A 35 23.07 -1.30 1.57
CA ASP A 35 24.50 -1.10 1.56
C ASP A 35 24.80 0.36 1.13
N PRO A 36 24.96 1.30 2.10
CA PRO A 36 25.11 2.72 1.78
C PRO A 36 26.34 3.02 0.93
N ASP A 37 27.42 2.27 1.10
CA ASP A 37 28.65 2.48 0.33
C ASP A 37 28.45 2.05 -1.13
N GLN A 38 27.81 0.90 -1.35
CA GLN A 38 27.43 0.45 -2.70
C GLN A 38 26.48 1.43 -3.36
N ALA A 39 25.44 1.89 -2.63
CA ALA A 39 24.47 2.85 -3.15
C ALA A 39 25.16 4.18 -3.52
N ARG A 40 26.04 4.72 -2.66
CA ARG A 40 26.78 5.95 -2.90
C ARG A 40 27.69 5.84 -4.11
N ALA A 41 28.43 4.72 -4.24
CA ALA A 41 29.30 4.48 -5.39
C ALA A 41 28.50 4.38 -6.70
N ALA A 42 27.36 3.69 -6.70
CA ALA A 42 26.50 3.52 -7.87
C ALA A 42 25.80 4.84 -8.28
N LEU A 43 25.38 5.64 -7.30
CA LEU A 43 24.79 6.97 -7.53
C LEU A 43 25.83 7.96 -8.10
N GLY A 44 27.12 7.82 -7.73
CA GLY A 44 28.18 8.75 -8.14
C GLY A 44 27.85 10.19 -7.72
N ASN A 45 27.98 11.13 -8.63
CA ASN A 45 27.72 12.57 -8.40
C ASN A 45 26.33 13.01 -8.93
N ARG A 46 25.38 12.08 -9.07
CA ARG A 46 24.03 12.42 -9.53
C ARG A 46 23.32 13.27 -8.50
N GLU A 47 22.63 14.28 -9.00
CA GLU A 47 21.67 15.10 -8.26
C GLU A 47 20.27 14.87 -8.80
N PHE A 48 19.27 15.11 -7.99
CA PHE A 48 17.87 14.85 -8.33
C PHE A 48 16.99 16.04 -7.86
N ASP A 49 16.04 16.44 -8.68
CA ASP A 49 15.03 17.41 -8.24
C ASP A 49 14.18 16.83 -7.10
N ALA A 50 13.83 15.54 -7.23
CA ALA A 50 13.12 14.81 -6.18
C ALA A 50 13.54 13.35 -6.11
N VAL A 51 13.54 12.80 -4.89
CA VAL A 51 13.76 11.37 -4.61
C VAL A 51 12.55 10.81 -3.90
N VAL A 52 12.03 9.66 -4.33
CA VAL A 52 10.90 8.98 -3.68
C VAL A 52 11.36 7.67 -3.07
N ASP A 53 11.28 7.57 -1.74
CA ASP A 53 11.68 6.38 -0.98
C ASP A 53 10.48 5.48 -0.68
N TRP A 54 10.45 4.35 -1.36
CA TRP A 54 9.42 3.30 -1.22
C TRP A 54 9.80 2.20 -0.23
N VAL A 55 11.05 2.19 0.22
CA VAL A 55 11.62 1.00 0.84
C VAL A 55 12.11 1.21 2.28
N SER A 56 11.92 2.37 2.87
CA SER A 56 12.20 2.59 4.29
C SER A 56 11.09 2.02 5.15
N PHE A 57 11.44 1.08 6.05
CA PHE A 57 10.52 0.37 6.93
C PHE A 57 10.88 0.48 8.42
N VAL A 58 12.06 0.99 8.73
CA VAL A 58 12.56 1.23 10.09
C VAL A 58 13.37 2.52 10.11
N PRO A 59 13.55 3.19 11.27
CA PRO A 59 14.25 4.48 11.35
C PRO A 59 15.67 4.48 10.77
N GLU A 60 16.39 3.37 10.89
CA GLU A 60 17.74 3.25 10.34
C GLU A 60 17.77 3.37 8.80
N HIS A 61 16.68 2.99 8.14
CA HIS A 61 16.54 3.18 6.70
C HIS A 61 16.34 4.65 6.34
N ILE A 62 15.62 5.41 7.18
CA ILE A 62 15.44 6.85 7.04
C ILE A 62 16.81 7.55 7.17
N GLU A 63 17.60 7.17 8.17
CA GLU A 63 18.96 7.71 8.37
C GLU A 63 19.86 7.45 7.16
N THR A 64 19.81 6.25 6.61
CA THR A 64 20.53 5.92 5.38
C THR A 64 20.08 6.78 4.21
N GLY A 65 18.77 6.97 4.04
CA GLY A 65 18.22 7.83 2.98
C GLY A 65 18.65 9.29 3.14
N ILE A 66 18.58 9.83 4.34
CA ILE A 66 19.03 11.20 4.64
C ILE A 66 20.51 11.37 4.32
N ASP A 67 21.37 10.44 4.78
CA ASP A 67 22.81 10.48 4.52
C ASP A 67 23.16 10.39 3.03
N LEU A 68 22.42 9.58 2.28
CA LEU A 68 22.63 9.44 0.84
C LEU A 68 22.16 10.65 0.03
N PHE A 69 21.08 11.33 0.45
CA PHE A 69 20.39 12.29 -0.40
C PHE A 69 20.37 13.74 0.11
N ARG A 70 20.90 14.03 1.30
CA ARG A 70 20.89 15.38 1.92
C ARG A 70 21.38 16.49 0.98
N ASP A 71 22.49 16.26 0.29
CA ASP A 71 23.13 17.25 -0.58
C ASP A 71 22.91 16.94 -2.08
N ARG A 72 21.95 16.09 -2.42
CA ARG A 72 21.72 15.62 -3.79
C ARG A 72 20.25 15.67 -4.23
N ALA A 73 19.33 15.90 -3.31
CA ALA A 73 17.91 15.95 -3.63
C ALA A 73 17.32 17.31 -3.24
N GLY A 74 16.62 17.95 -4.17
CA GLY A 74 15.84 19.13 -3.87
C GLY A 74 14.64 18.82 -2.98
N GLN A 75 14.10 17.61 -3.08
CA GLN A 75 13.03 17.09 -2.23
C GLN A 75 13.21 15.59 -2.00
N TRP A 76 12.98 15.13 -0.76
CA TRP A 76 12.93 13.71 -0.43
C TRP A 76 11.54 13.31 0.04
N VAL A 77 10.87 12.41 -0.69
CA VAL A 77 9.50 11.98 -0.38
C VAL A 77 9.53 10.59 0.23
N PHE A 78 9.10 10.49 1.48
CA PHE A 78 8.97 9.22 2.18
C PHE A 78 7.58 8.63 1.99
N ILE A 79 7.51 7.41 1.47
CA ILE A 79 6.25 6.66 1.37
C ILE A 79 6.01 5.90 2.67
N SER A 80 5.13 6.45 3.50
CA SER A 80 4.62 5.87 4.74
C SER A 80 3.41 4.96 4.48
N THR A 81 2.36 5.05 5.31
CA THR A 81 1.16 4.23 5.19
C THR A 81 -0.03 4.86 5.92
N ALA A 82 -1.22 4.76 5.38
CA ALA A 82 -2.46 5.14 6.06
C ALA A 82 -2.80 4.22 7.25
N SER A 83 -2.20 3.02 7.34
CA SER A 83 -2.36 2.16 8.52
C SER A 83 -1.71 2.73 9.79
N ALA A 84 -0.86 3.77 9.66
CA ALA A 84 -0.25 4.47 10.78
C ALA A 84 -1.26 5.26 11.62
N TYR A 85 -2.35 5.74 11.02
CA TYR A 85 -3.37 6.50 11.74
C TYR A 85 -4.00 5.69 12.88
N GLU A 86 -4.51 6.41 13.87
CA GLU A 86 -5.08 5.89 15.11
C GLU A 86 -6.05 4.72 14.90
N LYS A 87 -5.84 3.63 15.66
CA LYS A 87 -6.68 2.43 15.66
C LYS A 87 -7.11 2.06 17.07
N PRO A 88 -8.42 1.92 17.36
CA PRO A 88 -9.52 2.32 16.48
C PRO A 88 -9.59 3.83 16.28
N PRO A 89 -10.09 4.33 15.13
CA PRO A 89 -10.22 5.76 14.90
C PRO A 89 -11.25 6.37 15.87
N GLN A 90 -10.89 7.47 16.54
CA GLN A 90 -11.81 8.19 17.42
C GLN A 90 -12.78 9.09 16.65
N LYS A 91 -12.39 9.51 15.46
CA LYS A 91 -13.17 10.41 14.59
C LYS A 91 -12.99 10.06 13.12
N LEU A 92 -14.05 10.21 12.35
CA LEU A 92 -14.04 10.16 10.89
C LEU A 92 -14.64 11.47 10.33
N PRO A 93 -14.20 11.93 9.17
CA PRO A 93 -13.14 11.34 8.35
C PRO A 93 -11.74 11.53 8.98
N ILE A 94 -10.81 10.67 8.59
CA ILE A 94 -9.37 10.79 8.88
C ILE A 94 -8.82 11.99 8.11
N THR A 95 -8.04 12.82 8.79
CA THR A 95 -7.25 13.91 8.21
C THR A 95 -5.77 13.67 8.53
N GLU A 96 -4.87 14.45 7.94
CA GLU A 96 -3.43 14.35 8.23
C GLU A 96 -3.09 14.74 9.68
N GLU A 97 -4.00 15.46 10.37
CA GLU A 97 -3.89 15.83 11.79
C GLU A 97 -4.32 14.70 12.74
N THR A 98 -4.95 13.62 12.21
CA THR A 98 -5.35 12.46 13.01
C THR A 98 -4.10 11.82 13.62
N PRO A 99 -4.09 11.51 14.94
CA PRO A 99 -2.93 10.94 15.61
C PRO A 99 -2.43 9.65 14.94
N LEU A 100 -1.13 9.43 15.00
CA LEU A 100 -0.50 8.21 14.50
C LEU A 100 -0.32 7.24 15.68
N VAL A 101 -1.23 6.27 15.80
CA VAL A 101 -1.22 5.27 16.87
C VAL A 101 -1.78 3.95 16.37
N ASN A 102 -0.95 2.94 16.27
CA ASN A 102 -1.39 1.59 15.91
C ASN A 102 -0.79 0.55 16.87
N PRO A 103 -1.49 0.17 17.95
CA PRO A 103 -0.96 -0.78 18.93
C PRO A 103 -0.93 -2.23 18.41
N PHE A 104 -1.64 -2.54 17.33
CA PHE A 104 -1.89 -3.91 16.89
C PHE A 104 -0.84 -4.43 15.91
N TRP A 105 -0.26 -3.58 15.06
CA TRP A 105 0.59 -4.01 13.95
C TRP A 105 2.00 -3.43 14.02
N ALA A 106 3.00 -4.32 14.08
CA ALA A 106 4.42 -3.91 14.17
C ALA A 106 4.87 -3.08 12.96
N TYR A 107 4.40 -3.44 11.76
CA TYR A 107 4.67 -2.68 10.55
C TYR A 107 4.24 -1.20 10.67
N SER A 108 3.01 -0.96 11.17
CA SER A 108 2.51 0.41 11.34
C SER A 108 3.31 1.18 12.38
N ARG A 109 3.67 0.54 13.50
CA ARG A 109 4.53 1.17 14.53
C ARG A 109 5.91 1.53 13.98
N ALA A 110 6.50 0.66 13.17
CA ALA A 110 7.79 0.93 12.52
C ALA A 110 7.69 2.11 11.53
N LYS A 111 6.60 2.20 10.75
CA LYS A 111 6.36 3.34 9.87
C LYS A 111 6.14 4.64 10.64
N ILE A 112 5.43 4.61 11.78
CA ILE A 112 5.29 5.77 12.68
C ILE A 112 6.67 6.23 13.17
N ALA A 113 7.50 5.31 13.65
CA ALA A 113 8.86 5.64 14.09
C ALA A 113 9.74 6.21 12.95
N CYS A 114 9.53 5.78 11.69
CA CYS A 114 10.16 6.39 10.53
C CYS A 114 9.72 7.85 10.34
N GLU A 115 8.42 8.13 10.46
CA GLU A 115 7.90 9.50 10.34
C GLU A 115 8.46 10.39 11.45
N GLU A 116 8.39 9.97 12.71
CA GLU A 116 8.96 10.69 13.86
C GLU A 116 10.45 11.01 13.67
N ARG A 117 11.22 10.05 13.14
CA ARG A 117 12.64 10.26 12.85
C ARG A 117 12.85 11.27 11.71
N LEU A 118 12.02 11.21 10.67
CA LEU A 118 12.10 12.12 9.54
C LEU A 118 11.68 13.55 9.93
N GLU A 119 10.61 13.71 10.73
CA GLU A 119 10.13 15.00 11.22
C GLU A 119 11.23 15.76 11.98
N GLN A 120 12.03 15.06 12.81
CA GLN A 120 13.19 15.65 13.47
C GLN A 120 14.24 16.23 12.51
N GLU A 121 14.40 15.66 11.32
CA GLU A 121 15.31 16.19 10.30
C GLU A 121 14.64 17.31 9.47
N MET A 122 13.33 17.22 9.24
CA MET A 122 12.55 18.30 8.63
C MET A 122 12.63 19.59 9.47
N ASP A 123 12.54 19.48 10.79
CA ASP A 123 12.73 20.58 11.75
C ASP A 123 14.14 21.20 11.67
N ARG A 124 15.12 20.44 11.17
CA ARG A 124 16.50 20.91 10.94
C ARG A 124 16.74 21.40 9.51
N GLY A 125 15.67 21.47 8.70
CA GLY A 125 15.70 21.98 7.34
C GLY A 125 15.97 20.94 6.26
N PHE A 126 15.84 19.63 6.55
CA PHE A 126 15.90 18.61 5.52
C PHE A 126 14.64 18.68 4.64
N PRO A 127 14.76 18.82 3.29
CA PRO A 127 13.63 19.11 2.42
C PRO A 127 12.81 17.82 2.14
N ALA A 128 11.95 17.43 3.07
CA ALA A 128 11.19 16.21 2.94
C ALA A 128 9.67 16.44 2.93
N THR A 129 8.97 15.45 2.37
CA THR A 129 7.51 15.33 2.35
C THR A 129 7.14 13.89 2.72
N ILE A 130 6.11 13.70 3.54
CA ILE A 130 5.59 12.39 3.92
C ILE A 130 4.33 12.09 3.13
N VAL A 131 4.23 10.89 2.57
CA VAL A 131 3.04 10.44 1.85
C VAL A 131 2.51 9.13 2.47
N ARG A 132 1.24 9.12 2.85
CA ARG A 132 0.53 8.00 3.50
C ARG A 132 -0.50 7.40 2.53
N PRO A 133 -0.14 6.43 1.70
CA PRO A 133 -1.09 5.72 0.83
C PRO A 133 -2.01 4.81 1.62
N SER A 134 -3.24 4.59 1.12
CA SER A 134 -4.08 3.47 1.48
C SER A 134 -3.66 2.21 0.70
N HIS A 135 -4.53 1.19 0.59
CA HIS A 135 -4.25 0.04 -0.27
C HIS A 135 -4.19 0.46 -1.75
N THR A 136 -2.97 0.54 -2.28
CA THR A 136 -2.76 0.83 -3.70
C THR A 136 -2.82 -0.45 -4.52
N TYR A 137 -3.46 -0.39 -5.67
CA TYR A 137 -3.56 -1.48 -6.62
C TYR A 137 -3.40 -0.98 -8.07
N GLY A 138 -3.14 -1.89 -8.97
CA GLY A 138 -3.05 -1.60 -10.40
C GLY A 138 -3.03 -2.88 -11.19
N ARG A 139 -2.98 -2.80 -12.51
CA ARG A 139 -3.08 -3.93 -13.43
C ARG A 139 -2.21 -5.14 -13.01
N ASN A 140 -0.96 -4.90 -12.64
CA ASN A 140 0.02 -5.93 -12.27
C ASN A 140 0.29 -5.99 -10.77
N LYS A 141 -0.52 -5.34 -9.95
CA LYS A 141 -0.39 -5.34 -8.50
C LYS A 141 -1.74 -5.61 -7.83
N PHE A 142 -1.89 -6.82 -7.34
CA PHE A 142 -3.04 -7.16 -6.50
C PHE A 142 -2.96 -6.40 -5.16
N PRO A 143 -4.09 -5.94 -4.61
CA PRO A 143 -4.07 -5.11 -3.40
C PRO A 143 -3.80 -5.89 -2.10
N PHE A 144 -3.75 -7.23 -2.15
CA PHE A 144 -3.56 -8.07 -0.97
C PHE A 144 -2.38 -9.02 -1.17
N ASN A 145 -1.73 -9.40 -0.06
CA ASN A 145 -0.75 -10.49 -0.05
C ASN A 145 -1.44 -11.80 -0.45
N GLY A 146 -0.75 -12.64 -1.20
CA GLY A 146 -1.32 -13.85 -1.79
C GLY A 146 -1.76 -13.66 -3.25
N GLY A 147 -1.89 -12.45 -3.73
CA GLY A 147 -2.02 -12.11 -5.15
C GLY A 147 -3.09 -12.93 -5.88
N TYR A 148 -2.66 -13.63 -6.95
CA TYR A 148 -3.52 -14.48 -7.76
C TYR A 148 -4.26 -15.57 -6.98
N THR A 149 -3.73 -16.00 -5.83
CA THR A 149 -4.37 -17.05 -5.00
C THR A 149 -5.83 -16.74 -4.69
N TYR A 150 -6.18 -15.47 -4.44
CA TYR A 150 -7.57 -15.08 -4.21
C TYR A 150 -8.45 -15.24 -5.45
N LEU A 151 -7.96 -14.89 -6.63
CA LEU A 151 -8.69 -15.08 -7.89
C LEU A 151 -8.89 -16.57 -8.20
N ASP A 152 -7.85 -17.37 -8.00
CA ASP A 152 -7.91 -18.84 -8.15
C ASP A 152 -8.92 -19.46 -7.19
N ARG A 153 -8.95 -19.04 -5.93
CA ARG A 153 -9.92 -19.50 -4.94
C ARG A 153 -11.35 -19.18 -5.36
N ILE A 154 -11.61 -17.97 -5.85
CA ILE A 154 -12.94 -17.60 -6.38
C ILE A 154 -13.29 -18.50 -7.57
N ARG A 155 -12.38 -18.66 -8.55
CA ARG A 155 -12.59 -19.52 -9.73
C ARG A 155 -12.91 -20.97 -9.36
N LYS A 156 -12.25 -21.50 -8.33
CA LYS A 156 -12.45 -22.86 -7.84
C LYS A 156 -13.63 -23.02 -6.86
N GLY A 157 -14.20 -21.92 -6.38
CA GLY A 157 -15.23 -21.91 -5.32
C GLY A 157 -14.69 -22.35 -3.97
N LYS A 158 -13.43 -22.08 -3.70
CA LYS A 158 -12.83 -22.22 -2.38
C LYS A 158 -13.18 -21.02 -1.49
N PRO A 159 -13.36 -21.24 -0.17
CA PRO A 159 -13.70 -20.16 0.74
C PRO A 159 -12.56 -19.13 0.89
N ILE A 160 -12.93 -17.86 1.02
CA ILE A 160 -12.04 -16.75 1.37
C ILE A 160 -12.47 -16.23 2.73
N VAL A 161 -11.51 -16.09 3.64
CA VAL A 161 -11.78 -15.62 5.00
C VAL A 161 -11.49 -14.12 5.12
N LEU A 162 -12.50 -13.38 5.59
CA LEU A 162 -12.46 -11.94 5.83
C LEU A 162 -12.58 -11.63 7.32
N PRO A 163 -12.06 -10.45 7.77
CA PRO A 163 -12.13 -10.02 9.16
C PRO A 163 -13.56 -9.59 9.56
N GLY A 164 -13.95 -9.91 10.80
CA GLY A 164 -15.24 -9.51 11.36
C GLY A 164 -16.40 -10.07 10.57
N ASP A 165 -17.34 -9.23 10.18
CA ASP A 165 -18.44 -9.53 9.27
C ASP A 165 -18.22 -8.99 7.84
N GLY A 166 -17.02 -8.47 7.56
CA GLY A 166 -16.65 -7.94 6.27
C GLY A 166 -17.26 -6.59 5.91
N THR A 167 -17.93 -5.91 6.86
CA THR A 167 -18.63 -4.64 6.63
C THR A 167 -17.82 -3.40 7.00
N SER A 168 -16.65 -3.54 7.62
CA SER A 168 -15.76 -2.40 7.83
C SER A 168 -15.39 -1.76 6.49
N VAL A 169 -15.37 -0.42 6.49
CA VAL A 169 -15.18 0.38 5.28
C VAL A 169 -13.72 0.73 5.08
N TRP A 170 -13.27 0.62 3.84
CA TRP A 170 -11.90 0.95 3.43
C TRP A 170 -11.89 1.65 2.07
N THR A 171 -10.73 2.20 1.69
CA THR A 171 -10.52 2.76 0.35
C THR A 171 -9.43 2.00 -0.39
N MET A 172 -9.71 1.70 -1.67
CA MET A 172 -8.71 1.20 -2.63
C MET A 172 -8.29 2.34 -3.54
N THR A 173 -7.00 2.55 -3.69
CA THR A 173 -6.47 3.65 -4.51
C THR A 173 -5.80 3.07 -5.75
N HIS A 174 -6.34 3.40 -6.93
CA HIS A 174 -5.70 2.96 -8.18
C HIS A 174 -4.32 3.61 -8.34
N ALA A 175 -3.33 2.86 -8.82
CA ALA A 175 -1.95 3.31 -8.93
C ALA A 175 -1.77 4.54 -9.84
N ARG A 176 -2.62 4.73 -10.86
CA ARG A 176 -2.59 5.94 -11.71
C ARG A 176 -3.10 7.16 -10.96
N ASP A 177 -4.19 7.04 -10.17
CA ASP A 177 -4.70 8.14 -9.36
C ASP A 177 -3.69 8.52 -8.27
N PHE A 178 -3.13 7.51 -7.58
CA PHE A 178 -2.05 7.74 -6.63
C PHE A 178 -0.86 8.45 -7.28
N ALA A 179 -0.48 8.06 -8.50
CA ALA A 179 0.61 8.69 -9.23
C ALA A 179 0.33 10.16 -9.57
N VAL A 180 -0.91 10.52 -9.92
CA VAL A 180 -1.29 11.93 -10.15
C VAL A 180 -1.05 12.75 -8.90
N GLY A 181 -1.56 12.28 -7.74
CA GLY A 181 -1.36 12.97 -6.47
C GLY A 181 0.11 13.07 -6.07
N LEU A 182 0.85 11.95 -6.16
CA LEU A 182 2.27 11.93 -5.82
C LEU A 182 3.10 12.85 -6.72
N LEU A 183 2.95 12.76 -8.03
CA LEU A 183 3.74 13.56 -8.98
C LEU A 183 3.44 15.05 -8.87
N GLY A 184 2.21 15.43 -8.49
CA GLY A 184 1.86 16.83 -8.25
C GLY A 184 2.51 17.43 -6.97
N LEU A 185 3.00 16.56 -6.06
CA LEU A 185 3.76 16.98 -4.89
C LEU A 185 5.27 17.12 -5.17
N LEU A 186 5.79 16.41 -6.21
CA LEU A 186 7.22 16.44 -6.51
C LEU A 186 7.63 17.81 -7.09
N GLY A 187 8.65 18.42 -6.49
CA GLY A 187 9.12 19.74 -6.85
C GLY A 187 8.22 20.88 -6.34
N ASN A 188 7.18 20.58 -5.56
CA ASN A 188 6.33 21.60 -4.95
C ASN A 188 6.92 22.06 -3.61
N GLU A 189 7.54 23.23 -3.59
CA GLU A 189 8.15 23.80 -2.38
C GLU A 189 7.16 23.93 -1.20
N SER A 190 5.87 24.15 -1.49
CA SER A 190 4.84 24.24 -0.45
C SER A 190 4.53 22.87 0.20
N ALA A 191 4.95 21.78 -0.40
CA ALA A 191 4.80 20.43 0.15
C ALA A 191 5.96 20.01 1.07
N LEU A 192 7.03 20.80 1.11
CA LEU A 192 8.16 20.55 2.02
C LEU A 192 7.72 20.75 3.47
N GLY A 193 8.08 19.84 4.35
CA GLY A 193 7.69 19.87 5.75
C GLY A 193 6.27 19.32 6.01
N GLU A 194 5.57 18.86 4.99
CA GLU A 194 4.17 18.46 5.07
C GLU A 194 3.97 16.95 4.95
N ALA A 195 2.89 16.45 5.56
CA ALA A 195 2.41 15.08 5.36
C ALA A 195 1.10 15.10 4.58
N PHE A 196 0.92 14.13 3.70
CA PHE A 196 -0.30 13.95 2.90
C PHE A 196 -0.73 12.50 2.92
N HIS A 197 -2.03 12.23 3.06
CA HIS A 197 -2.54 10.96 2.57
C HIS A 197 -3.03 11.13 1.12
N ILE A 198 -2.82 10.11 0.30
CA ILE A 198 -3.31 10.03 -1.07
C ILE A 198 -4.12 8.75 -1.16
N THR A 199 -5.45 8.89 -1.13
CA THR A 199 -6.37 7.75 -1.04
C THR A 199 -7.51 7.88 -2.06
N GLY A 200 -8.14 6.76 -2.41
CA GLY A 200 -9.39 6.79 -3.17
C GLY A 200 -10.51 7.45 -2.37
N ASP A 201 -11.57 7.89 -3.05
CA ASP A 201 -12.77 8.42 -2.42
C ASP A 201 -13.87 7.36 -2.27
N GLU A 202 -13.75 6.27 -3.01
CA GLU A 202 -14.76 5.20 -3.00
C GLU A 202 -14.73 4.47 -1.65
N LEU A 203 -15.91 4.36 -1.03
CA LEU A 203 -16.08 3.66 0.24
C LEU A 203 -16.51 2.22 -0.02
N LEU A 204 -15.60 1.29 0.21
CA LEU A 204 -15.79 -0.13 -0.07
C LEU A 204 -15.83 -0.93 1.23
N THR A 205 -16.75 -1.87 1.34
CA THR A 205 -16.66 -2.91 2.37
C THR A 205 -15.74 -4.04 1.91
N TRP A 206 -15.17 -4.79 2.84
CA TRP A 206 -14.34 -5.95 2.47
C TRP A 206 -15.15 -6.99 1.68
N ASN A 207 -16.43 -7.19 2.03
CA ASN A 207 -17.33 -8.04 1.24
C ASN A 207 -17.47 -7.50 -0.19
N GLY A 208 -17.78 -6.21 -0.36
CA GLY A 208 -17.96 -5.58 -1.67
C GLY A 208 -16.72 -5.65 -2.56
N ILE A 209 -15.51 -5.56 -1.96
CA ILE A 209 -14.25 -5.73 -2.72
C ILE A 209 -14.18 -7.12 -3.34
N PHE A 210 -14.43 -8.18 -2.57
CA PHE A 210 -14.36 -9.55 -3.09
C PHE A 210 -15.55 -9.89 -3.97
N GLU A 211 -16.74 -9.35 -3.71
CA GLU A 211 -17.91 -9.49 -4.58
C GLU A 211 -17.65 -8.86 -5.96
N THR A 212 -16.98 -7.69 -6.01
CA THR A 212 -16.59 -7.05 -7.27
C THR A 212 -15.61 -7.91 -8.07
N LEU A 213 -14.60 -8.50 -7.41
CA LEU A 213 -13.70 -9.45 -8.06
C LEU A 213 -14.46 -10.68 -8.58
N GLY A 214 -15.41 -11.19 -7.81
CA GLY A 214 -16.27 -12.29 -8.21
C GLY A 214 -17.12 -11.97 -9.45
N GLN A 215 -17.64 -10.75 -9.56
CA GLN A 215 -18.38 -10.29 -10.75
C GLN A 215 -17.50 -10.35 -12.01
N HIS A 216 -16.23 -9.88 -11.93
CA HIS A 216 -15.30 -9.97 -13.04
C HIS A 216 -14.96 -11.40 -13.45
N LEU A 217 -14.94 -12.32 -12.49
CA LEU A 217 -14.66 -13.74 -12.70
C LEU A 217 -15.91 -14.56 -13.09
N GLY A 218 -17.11 -13.93 -13.13
CA GLY A 218 -18.37 -14.61 -13.41
C GLY A 218 -18.78 -15.63 -12.35
N ARG A 219 -18.24 -15.50 -11.12
CA ARG A 219 -18.55 -16.41 -10.00
C ARG A 219 -18.55 -15.67 -8.66
N ALA A 220 -19.62 -15.81 -7.90
CA ALA A 220 -19.70 -15.26 -6.54
C ALA A 220 -18.60 -15.90 -5.64
N PRO A 221 -17.87 -15.10 -4.85
CA PRO A 221 -16.90 -15.63 -3.90
C PRO A 221 -17.60 -16.35 -2.75
N GLU A 222 -17.01 -17.42 -2.26
CA GLU A 222 -17.45 -18.10 -1.04
C GLU A 222 -16.76 -17.45 0.16
N ILE A 223 -17.43 -16.46 0.77
CA ILE A 223 -16.88 -15.70 1.89
C ILE A 223 -17.18 -16.38 3.23
N ARG A 224 -16.18 -16.46 4.09
CA ARG A 224 -16.27 -16.85 5.50
C ARG A 224 -15.78 -15.69 6.35
N HIS A 225 -16.41 -15.48 7.50
CA HIS A 225 -16.09 -14.40 8.41
C HIS A 225 -15.49 -14.93 9.71
N LEU A 226 -14.35 -14.36 10.13
CA LEU A 226 -13.74 -14.67 11.42
C LEU A 226 -13.44 -13.38 12.19
N PRO A 227 -13.65 -13.37 13.52
CA PRO A 227 -13.12 -12.31 14.36
C PRO A 227 -11.60 -12.22 14.18
N SER A 228 -11.05 -11.00 14.12
CA SER A 228 -9.60 -10.79 13.98
C SER A 228 -8.80 -11.49 15.10
N SER A 229 -9.38 -11.60 16.31
CA SER A 229 -8.79 -12.35 17.43
C SER A 229 -8.62 -13.85 17.14
N ALA A 230 -9.54 -14.45 16.41
CA ALA A 230 -9.40 -15.86 16.00
C ALA A 230 -8.33 -16.02 14.91
N VAL A 231 -8.20 -15.04 14.01
CA VAL A 231 -7.16 -15.05 12.98
C VAL A 231 -5.77 -14.92 13.60
N VAL A 232 -5.58 -14.04 14.60
CA VAL A 232 -4.30 -13.91 15.35
C VAL A 232 -3.84 -15.24 15.94
N LEU A 233 -4.77 -16.06 16.46
CA LEU A 233 -4.42 -17.37 17.02
C LEU A 233 -3.97 -18.39 15.96
N ALA A 234 -4.39 -18.20 14.71
CA ALA A 234 -4.01 -19.06 13.60
C ALA A 234 -2.74 -18.57 12.87
N ASP A 235 -2.62 -17.26 12.74
CA ASP A 235 -1.50 -16.58 12.11
C ASP A 235 -1.36 -15.17 12.70
N GLU A 236 -0.29 -14.93 13.44
CA GLU A 236 -0.08 -13.72 14.20
C GLU A 236 0.04 -12.49 13.29
N GLU A 237 0.77 -12.60 12.19
CA GLU A 237 1.02 -11.45 11.29
C GLU A 237 -0.23 -11.09 10.49
N LEU A 238 -0.93 -12.05 9.91
CA LEU A 238 -2.19 -11.81 9.21
C LEU A 238 -3.23 -11.21 10.18
N GLY A 239 -3.33 -11.78 11.38
CA GLY A 239 -4.26 -11.29 12.41
C GLY A 239 -3.91 -9.90 12.90
N ALA A 240 -2.62 -9.58 13.07
CA ALA A 240 -2.16 -8.24 13.40
C ALA A 240 -2.50 -7.24 12.29
N GLY A 241 -2.31 -7.62 11.02
CA GLY A 241 -2.72 -6.83 9.85
C GLY A 241 -4.24 -6.66 9.76
N PHE A 242 -5.02 -7.68 10.14
CA PHE A 242 -6.49 -7.56 10.21
C PHE A 242 -6.88 -6.56 11.30
N TRP A 243 -6.35 -6.71 12.49
CA TRP A 243 -6.70 -5.87 13.63
C TRP A 243 -6.16 -4.44 13.50
N GLY A 244 -4.94 -4.31 13.02
CA GLY A 244 -4.27 -3.00 12.86
C GLY A 244 -4.72 -2.21 11.62
N ASP A 245 -5.51 -2.81 10.75
CA ASP A 245 -5.90 -2.19 9.48
C ASP A 245 -7.37 -2.46 9.13
N LYS A 246 -7.72 -3.70 8.81
CA LYS A 246 -8.97 -4.09 8.15
C LYS A 246 -10.20 -4.16 9.07
N ALA A 247 -10.00 -4.35 10.39
CA ALA A 247 -11.10 -4.48 11.37
C ALA A 247 -11.82 -3.16 11.64
N HIS A 248 -11.22 -2.03 11.30
CA HIS A 248 -11.77 -0.70 11.57
C HIS A 248 -12.12 0.02 10.28
N SER A 249 -13.28 0.68 10.26
CA SER A 249 -13.66 1.53 9.13
C SER A 249 -12.79 2.77 9.09
N LEU A 250 -12.21 3.07 7.93
CA LEU A 250 -11.45 4.29 7.66
C LEU A 250 -12.03 5.01 6.45
N VAL A 251 -12.33 6.28 6.64
CA VAL A 251 -12.81 7.22 5.63
C VAL A 251 -11.86 8.40 5.66
N PHE A 252 -11.32 8.80 4.53
CA PHE A 252 -10.28 9.83 4.44
C PHE A 252 -10.83 11.13 3.86
N ASP A 253 -10.34 12.26 4.34
CA ASP A 253 -10.60 13.59 3.79
C ASP A 253 -9.44 14.03 2.89
N ASN A 254 -9.60 13.85 1.59
CA ASN A 254 -8.60 14.22 0.59
C ASN A 254 -8.54 15.73 0.27
N SER A 255 -9.15 16.59 1.10
CA SER A 255 -9.16 18.05 0.85
C SER A 255 -7.77 18.67 0.84
N LYS A 256 -6.83 18.15 1.66
CA LYS A 256 -5.46 18.66 1.69
C LYS A 256 -4.74 18.38 0.39
N ILE A 257 -4.68 17.12 -0.05
CA ILE A 257 -4.00 16.78 -1.31
C ILE A 257 -4.61 17.52 -2.51
N ARG A 258 -5.95 17.67 -2.59
CA ARG A 258 -6.62 18.41 -3.67
C ARG A 258 -6.29 19.91 -3.68
N ARG A 259 -6.03 20.51 -2.53
CA ARG A 259 -5.60 21.90 -2.46
C ARG A 259 -4.19 22.10 -3.01
N PHE A 260 -3.29 21.12 -2.83
CA PHE A 260 -1.91 21.15 -3.31
C PHE A 260 -1.76 20.64 -4.75
N VAL A 261 -2.60 19.72 -5.13
CA VAL A 261 -2.62 19.04 -6.44
C VAL A 261 -4.05 19.06 -6.98
N PRO A 262 -4.52 20.16 -7.57
CA PRO A 262 -5.90 20.31 -8.05
C PRO A 262 -6.34 19.27 -9.09
N GLU A 263 -5.40 18.69 -9.84
CA GLU A 263 -5.68 17.61 -10.80
C GLU A 263 -5.93 16.24 -10.17
N PHE A 264 -5.72 16.09 -8.86
CA PHE A 264 -6.01 14.83 -8.16
C PHE A 264 -7.51 14.73 -7.85
N ASP A 265 -8.21 13.79 -8.50
CA ASP A 265 -9.64 13.55 -8.28
C ASP A 265 -10.00 12.09 -7.90
N ALA A 266 -9.02 11.17 -7.90
CA ALA A 266 -9.20 9.75 -7.56
C ALA A 266 -10.37 9.08 -8.31
N ALA A 267 -10.47 9.34 -9.62
CA ALA A 267 -11.63 9.02 -10.45
C ALA A 267 -11.80 7.52 -10.78
N ILE A 268 -10.75 6.72 -10.65
CA ILE A 268 -10.79 5.31 -11.06
C ILE A 268 -11.44 4.48 -9.94
N THR A 269 -12.69 4.06 -10.16
CA THR A 269 -13.41 3.18 -9.22
C THR A 269 -12.77 1.81 -9.12
N PHE A 270 -12.96 1.13 -7.97
CA PHE A 270 -12.43 -0.23 -7.81
C PHE A 270 -13.03 -1.20 -8.82
N ALA A 271 -14.31 -1.04 -9.15
CA ALA A 271 -14.95 -1.86 -10.18
C ALA A 271 -14.29 -1.70 -11.55
N ALA A 272 -13.90 -0.49 -11.94
CA ALA A 272 -13.21 -0.27 -13.21
C ALA A 272 -11.77 -0.79 -13.18
N GLY A 273 -10.99 -0.37 -12.18
CA GLY A 273 -9.55 -0.68 -12.13
C GLY A 273 -9.24 -2.15 -11.77
N SER A 274 -10.09 -2.83 -10.98
CA SER A 274 -9.88 -4.23 -10.63
C SER A 274 -10.15 -5.20 -11.79
N LYS A 275 -10.92 -4.76 -12.80
CA LYS A 275 -11.07 -5.54 -14.02
C LYS A 275 -9.74 -5.71 -14.73
N ASP A 276 -8.93 -4.67 -14.80
CA ASP A 276 -7.60 -4.73 -15.42
C ASP A 276 -6.68 -5.76 -14.75
N ILE A 277 -6.85 -6.00 -13.44
CA ILE A 277 -6.11 -7.06 -12.73
C ILE A 277 -6.50 -8.43 -13.28
N VAL A 278 -7.80 -8.70 -13.41
CA VAL A 278 -8.28 -10.00 -13.91
C VAL A 278 -7.83 -10.22 -15.35
N ASP A 279 -7.99 -9.20 -16.19
CA ASP A 279 -7.59 -9.25 -17.60
C ASP A 279 -6.07 -9.50 -17.73
N TRP A 280 -5.24 -8.88 -16.87
CA TRP A 280 -3.79 -9.08 -16.91
C TRP A 280 -3.37 -10.53 -16.59
N TYR A 281 -4.06 -11.19 -15.66
CA TYR A 281 -3.82 -12.60 -15.37
C TYR A 281 -4.34 -13.50 -16.52
N ASP A 282 -5.46 -13.14 -17.13
CA ASP A 282 -6.06 -13.94 -18.22
C ASP A 282 -5.28 -13.83 -19.53
N GLU A 283 -4.56 -12.72 -19.76
CA GLU A 283 -3.69 -12.53 -20.92
C GLU A 283 -2.49 -13.48 -20.94
N ASP A 284 -1.99 -13.91 -19.78
CA ASP A 284 -0.81 -14.77 -19.68
C ASP A 284 -0.91 -15.74 -18.49
N PRO A 285 -1.24 -17.00 -18.78
CA PRO A 285 -1.35 -18.04 -17.73
C PRO A 285 -0.09 -18.25 -16.89
N SER A 286 1.10 -17.85 -17.38
CA SER A 286 2.34 -17.97 -16.61
C SER A 286 2.38 -17.05 -15.37
N ARG A 287 1.51 -16.05 -15.34
CA ARG A 287 1.33 -15.13 -14.21
C ARG A 287 0.40 -15.71 -13.12
N CYS A 288 -0.35 -16.76 -13.46
CA CYS A 288 -1.36 -17.37 -12.59
C CYS A 288 -0.71 -18.29 -11.54
N GLU A 289 0.15 -17.73 -10.72
CA GLU A 289 0.87 -18.47 -9.69
C GLU A 289 0.11 -18.43 -8.36
N VAL A 290 -0.30 -19.59 -7.86
CA VAL A 290 -0.92 -19.76 -6.55
C VAL A 290 0.21 -19.86 -5.51
N GLU A 291 0.16 -19.01 -4.49
CA GLU A 291 1.08 -19.06 -3.35
C GLU A 291 0.63 -20.19 -2.39
N PRO A 292 1.39 -21.30 -2.26
CA PRO A 292 0.94 -22.47 -1.49
C PRO A 292 0.66 -22.16 -0.01
N ASP A 293 1.48 -21.32 0.61
CA ASP A 293 1.31 -20.94 2.02
C ASP A 293 0.05 -20.08 2.22
N SER A 294 -0.24 -19.17 1.31
CA SER A 294 -1.45 -18.34 1.32
C SER A 294 -2.71 -19.20 1.10
N ASP A 295 -2.69 -20.15 0.16
CA ASP A 295 -3.82 -21.05 -0.09
C ASP A 295 -4.07 -21.96 1.12
N ALA A 296 -3.03 -22.57 1.68
CA ALA A 296 -3.12 -23.41 2.88
C ALA A 296 -3.60 -22.64 4.12
N LEU A 297 -3.17 -21.38 4.28
CA LEU A 297 -3.64 -20.51 5.36
C LEU A 297 -5.14 -20.24 5.25
N GLN A 298 -5.64 -19.92 4.06
CA GLN A 298 -7.07 -19.72 3.84
C GLN A 298 -7.89 -21.00 4.13
N ASP A 299 -7.41 -22.18 3.75
CA ASP A 299 -8.06 -23.47 4.07
C ASP A 299 -8.08 -23.71 5.59
N ARG A 300 -6.98 -23.42 6.30
CA ARG A 300 -6.91 -23.51 7.77
C ARG A 300 -7.90 -22.58 8.46
N LEU A 301 -7.98 -21.33 8.01
CA LEU A 301 -8.91 -20.33 8.56
C LEU A 301 -10.38 -20.72 8.30
N ALA A 302 -10.70 -21.21 7.10
CA ALA A 302 -12.03 -21.70 6.78
C ALA A 302 -12.43 -22.88 7.69
N GLY A 303 -11.51 -23.81 7.97
CA GLY A 303 -11.73 -24.90 8.91
C GLY A 303 -11.94 -24.42 10.36
N ILE A 304 -11.35 -23.29 10.78
CA ILE A 304 -11.67 -22.68 12.09
C ILE A 304 -13.10 -22.16 12.10
N HIS A 305 -13.52 -21.45 11.06
CA HIS A 305 -14.88 -20.97 10.94
C HIS A 305 -15.91 -22.10 11.03
N GLU A 306 -15.71 -23.20 10.32
CA GLU A 306 -16.61 -24.37 10.35
C GLU A 306 -16.71 -24.99 11.76
N ARG A 307 -15.58 -25.12 12.47
CA ARG A 307 -15.57 -25.62 13.86
C ARG A 307 -16.34 -24.68 14.81
N LEU A 308 -16.19 -23.35 14.65
CA LEU A 308 -16.94 -22.40 15.47
C LEU A 308 -18.45 -22.50 15.24
N LEU A 309 -18.89 -22.70 13.99
CA LEU A 309 -20.30 -22.92 13.67
C LEU A 309 -20.80 -24.26 14.21
N GLY A 310 -19.99 -25.32 14.17
CA GLY A 310 -20.33 -26.63 14.75
C GLY A 310 -20.57 -26.54 16.26
N LEU A 311 -19.72 -25.83 16.98
CA LEU A 311 -19.91 -25.60 18.43
C LEU A 311 -21.16 -24.79 18.77
N ALA A 312 -21.64 -23.94 17.89
CA ALA A 312 -22.88 -23.16 18.09
C ALA A 312 -24.14 -23.98 17.81
N ALA A 313 -24.01 -25.15 17.20
CA ALA A 313 -25.14 -26.05 16.87
C ALA A 313 -25.35 -27.15 17.92
N GLU A 314 -24.40 -27.35 18.86
CA GLU A 314 -24.51 -28.25 20.02
C GLU A 314 -25.11 -27.48 21.24
#